data_48bb71b714f6ca445a8a388b6b1ccb53
#
_entry.id   48bb71b714f6ca445a8a388b6b1ccb53
#
_cell.length_a   1.000
_cell.length_b   1.000
_cell.length_c   1.000
_cell.angle_alpha   90.00
_cell.angle_beta   90.00
_cell.angle_gamma   90.00
#
_symmetry.space_group_name_H-M   'P 1'
#
loop_
_entity.id
_entity.type
_entity.pdbx_description
1 polymer ?
#
loop_
_entity_poly.entity_id
_entity_poly.type
_entity_poly.pdbx_seq_one_letter_code
_entity_poly.pdbx_strand_id
1 'polypeptide(L)'
;PADSLEWHQQIRRDDGIPVEVLPSFRPDRYLEPEHPGARKHLSRLAESTGVAIADIDGLKHALCVALDHFQACGCVVADHGLSCLRGGADEVREQLLLFLGEEYRRRGMVMQLHLGPIRDQSPRLLETVGHDAGGDSVGATSDPAALGHFLAKLESGGGLPRVILYNLNPAESAVFSTMAVNF
;
A
#
# COMPACT_ATOMS: atom_id res chain seq x y z
N PRO A 1 1.37 4.78 7.85
CA PRO A 1 2.68 4.57 8.50
C PRO A 1 2.99 5.52 9.67
N ALA A 2 2.51 6.78 9.64
CA ALA A 2 2.75 7.75 10.71
C ALA A 2 1.70 7.71 11.83
N ASP A 3 1.05 6.59 12.06
CA ASP A 3 0.07 6.40 13.11
C ASP A 3 0.73 5.82 14.37
N SER A 4 0.33 6.32 15.55
CA SER A 4 0.85 5.84 16.85
C SER A 4 0.31 4.46 17.21
N LEU A 5 -0.78 4.02 16.60
CA LEU A 5 -1.50 2.77 16.88
C LEU A 5 -1.97 2.64 18.36
N GLU A 6 -2.13 3.75 19.05
CA GLU A 6 -2.53 3.77 20.46
C GLU A 6 -3.88 3.08 20.70
N TRP A 7 -4.83 3.26 19.77
CA TRP A 7 -6.13 2.61 19.85
C TRP A 7 -6.06 1.09 19.72
N HIS A 8 -5.21 0.58 18.83
CA HIS A 8 -4.95 -0.85 18.71
C HIS A 8 -4.34 -1.42 20.00
N GLN A 9 -3.43 -0.67 20.62
CA GLN A 9 -2.83 -1.06 21.89
C GLN A 9 -3.83 -1.02 23.05
N GLN A 10 -4.75 -0.06 23.07
CA GLN A 10 -5.83 0.03 24.07
C GLN A 10 -6.82 -1.12 23.90
N ILE A 11 -7.29 -1.36 22.66
CA ILE A 11 -8.21 -2.48 22.35
C ILE A 11 -7.61 -3.83 22.77
N ARG A 12 -6.32 -4.04 22.51
CA ARG A 12 -5.63 -5.28 22.92
C ARG A 12 -5.62 -5.53 24.42
N ARG A 13 -5.74 -4.48 25.23
CA ARG A 13 -5.76 -4.55 26.70
C ARG A 13 -7.18 -4.64 27.28
N ASP A 14 -8.19 -4.53 26.44
CA ASP A 14 -9.60 -4.53 26.84
C ASP A 14 -10.16 -5.95 26.79
N ASP A 15 -10.28 -6.60 27.96
CA ASP A 15 -10.83 -7.95 28.09
C ASP A 15 -12.30 -8.05 27.65
N GLY A 16 -13.00 -6.94 27.48
CA GLY A 16 -14.38 -6.88 26.98
C GLY A 16 -14.47 -7.08 25.46
N ILE A 17 -13.36 -7.05 24.73
CA ILE A 17 -13.30 -7.22 23.27
C ILE A 17 -12.77 -8.62 22.95
N PRO A 18 -13.63 -9.59 22.56
CA PRO A 18 -13.24 -11.00 22.40
C PRO A 18 -12.57 -11.30 21.04
N VAL A 19 -12.19 -10.27 20.28
CA VAL A 19 -11.58 -10.40 18.95
C VAL A 19 -10.24 -9.68 18.90
N GLU A 20 -9.30 -10.23 18.17
CA GLU A 20 -8.03 -9.57 17.93
C GLU A 20 -8.19 -8.51 16.83
N VAL A 21 -7.83 -7.25 17.15
CA VAL A 21 -7.87 -6.13 16.21
C VAL A 21 -6.43 -5.74 15.87
N LEU A 22 -6.03 -5.98 14.62
CA LEU A 22 -4.68 -5.75 14.14
C LEU A 22 -4.65 -4.59 13.13
N PRO A 23 -3.58 -3.78 13.11
CA PRO A 23 -3.43 -2.72 12.12
C PRO A 23 -3.06 -3.29 10.75
N SER A 24 -3.40 -2.54 9.71
CA SER A 24 -2.90 -2.75 8.34
C SER A 24 -1.96 -1.60 7.95
N PHE A 25 -0.84 -1.93 7.31
CA PHE A 25 0.14 -0.95 6.85
C PHE A 25 -0.23 -0.44 5.45
N ARG A 26 -0.52 0.86 5.30
CA ARG A 26 -0.88 1.46 4.02
C ARG A 26 -0.01 2.66 3.67
N PRO A 27 1.06 2.47 2.89
CA PRO A 27 2.04 3.51 2.59
C PRO A 27 1.74 4.32 1.32
N ASP A 28 0.59 4.19 0.67
CA ASP A 28 0.30 4.77 -0.66
C ASP A 28 0.62 6.26 -0.77
N ARG A 29 0.38 7.04 0.31
CA ARG A 29 0.66 8.48 0.36
C ARG A 29 2.14 8.85 0.25
N TYR A 30 3.03 7.87 0.35
CA TYR A 30 4.47 8.03 0.27
C TYR A 30 5.07 7.52 -1.04
N LEU A 31 4.27 6.87 -1.88
CA LEU A 31 4.71 6.31 -3.17
C LEU A 31 4.95 7.38 -4.24
N GLU A 32 4.43 8.58 -4.02
CA GLU A 32 4.60 9.75 -4.90
C GLU A 32 5.20 10.92 -4.09
N PRO A 33 6.47 10.82 -3.65
CA PRO A 33 7.06 11.79 -2.73
C PRO A 33 7.20 13.19 -3.32
N GLU A 34 7.25 13.32 -4.65
CA GLU A 34 7.35 14.60 -5.36
C GLU A 34 5.99 15.30 -5.52
N HIS A 35 4.87 14.60 -5.28
CA HIS A 35 3.56 15.22 -5.34
C HIS A 35 3.44 16.36 -4.31
N PRO A 36 2.90 17.54 -4.67
CA PRO A 36 2.83 18.69 -3.74
C PRO A 36 2.14 18.38 -2.41
N GLY A 37 1.15 17.48 -2.42
CA GLY A 37 0.46 17.03 -1.20
C GLY A 37 1.27 16.09 -0.31
N ALA A 38 2.36 15.50 -0.81
CA ALA A 38 3.17 14.53 -0.08
C ALA A 38 3.96 15.17 1.06
N ARG A 39 4.38 16.43 0.93
CA ARG A 39 5.24 17.12 1.91
C ARG A 39 4.73 16.99 3.36
N LYS A 40 3.45 17.22 3.59
CA LYS A 40 2.83 17.10 4.92
C LYS A 40 2.93 15.68 5.47
N HIS A 41 2.75 14.68 4.61
CA HIS A 41 2.83 13.27 5.00
C HIS A 41 4.27 12.88 5.31
N LEU A 42 5.24 13.31 4.50
CA LEU A 42 6.67 13.07 4.72
C LEU A 42 7.13 13.69 6.03
N SER A 43 6.73 14.93 6.35
CA SER A 43 7.05 15.57 7.64
C SER A 43 6.50 14.77 8.82
N ARG A 44 5.24 14.32 8.75
CA ARG A 44 4.64 13.51 9.80
C ARG A 44 5.33 12.14 9.95
N LEU A 45 5.78 11.53 8.86
CA LEU A 45 6.53 10.28 8.91
C LEU A 45 7.90 10.51 9.56
N ALA A 46 8.61 11.58 9.18
CA ALA A 46 9.89 11.93 9.78
C ALA A 46 9.75 12.18 11.29
N GLU A 47 8.72 12.92 11.72
CA GLU A 47 8.43 13.18 13.13
C GLU A 47 8.13 11.88 13.90
N SER A 48 7.28 11.00 13.35
CA SER A 48 6.86 9.77 14.03
C SER A 48 7.96 8.71 14.11
N THR A 49 8.90 8.71 13.15
CA THR A 49 10.00 7.73 13.08
C THR A 49 11.32 8.25 13.63
N GLY A 50 11.47 9.57 13.77
CA GLY A 50 12.73 10.22 14.12
C GLY A 50 13.77 10.18 12.98
N VAL A 51 13.38 9.82 11.76
CA VAL A 51 14.26 9.69 10.59
C VAL A 51 14.15 10.94 9.71
N ALA A 52 15.27 11.57 9.38
CA ALA A 52 15.28 12.65 8.40
C ALA A 52 15.04 12.10 6.98
N ILE A 53 14.08 12.69 6.28
CA ILE A 53 13.72 12.28 4.90
C ILE A 53 14.19 13.38 3.95
N ALA A 54 15.44 13.27 3.50
CA ALA A 54 16.03 14.21 2.53
C ALA A 54 15.96 13.68 1.08
N ASP A 55 15.89 12.37 0.94
CA ASP A 55 15.93 11.63 -0.33
C ASP A 55 15.13 10.32 -0.23
N ILE A 56 15.21 9.52 -1.28
CA ILE A 56 14.51 8.23 -1.35
C ILE A 56 15.03 7.21 -0.33
N ASP A 57 16.31 7.25 0.00
CA ASP A 57 16.90 6.32 0.97
C ASP A 57 16.48 6.67 2.39
N GLY A 58 16.41 7.95 2.73
CA GLY A 58 15.81 8.44 3.96
C GLY A 58 14.32 8.03 4.07
N LEU A 59 13.56 8.11 2.98
CA LEU A 59 12.18 7.66 2.94
C LEU A 59 12.06 6.15 3.16
N LYS A 60 12.87 5.34 2.48
CA LYS A 60 12.92 3.88 2.69
C LYS A 60 13.23 3.52 4.14
N HIS A 61 14.21 4.21 4.72
CA HIS A 61 14.56 4.00 6.13
C HIS A 61 13.39 4.34 7.07
N ALA A 62 12.75 5.49 6.88
CA ALA A 62 11.58 5.89 7.67
C ALA A 62 10.43 4.89 7.55
N LEU A 63 10.19 4.36 6.33
CA LEU A 63 9.18 3.33 6.10
C LEU A 63 9.52 2.01 6.80
N CYS A 64 10.81 1.62 6.88
CA CYS A 64 11.23 0.44 7.65
C CYS A 64 10.98 0.62 9.15
N VAL A 65 11.33 1.78 9.73
CA VAL A 65 11.06 2.09 11.15
C VAL A 65 9.56 2.05 11.44
N ALA A 66 8.75 2.60 10.53
CA ALA A 66 7.29 2.53 10.65
C ALA A 66 6.76 1.08 10.54
N LEU A 67 7.32 0.25 9.65
CA LEU A 67 6.98 -1.16 9.55
C LEU A 67 7.31 -1.93 10.83
N ASP A 68 8.48 -1.66 11.45
CA ASP A 68 8.86 -2.27 12.72
C ASP A 68 7.85 -1.94 13.82
N HIS A 69 7.41 -0.69 13.91
CA HIS A 69 6.38 -0.25 14.84
C HIS A 69 5.04 -0.96 14.60
N PHE A 70 4.60 -1.03 13.34
CA PHE A 70 3.35 -1.71 12.98
C PHE A 70 3.41 -3.21 13.28
N GLN A 71 4.52 -3.89 13.00
CA GLN A 71 4.71 -5.30 13.33
C GLN A 71 4.72 -5.56 14.83
N ALA A 72 5.35 -4.68 15.61
CA ALA A 72 5.28 -4.77 17.08
C ALA A 72 3.85 -4.66 17.61
N CYS A 73 2.94 -4.00 16.87
CA CYS A 73 1.51 -3.93 17.15
C CYS A 73 0.70 -5.07 16.50
N GLY A 74 1.36 -6.07 15.88
CA GLY A 74 0.70 -7.25 15.31
C GLY A 74 0.32 -7.12 13.84
N CYS A 75 0.78 -6.09 13.12
CA CYS A 75 0.53 -5.96 11.69
C CYS A 75 1.12 -7.12 10.89
N VAL A 76 0.29 -7.76 10.08
CA VAL A 76 0.68 -8.90 9.21
C VAL A 76 0.36 -8.65 7.74
N VAL A 77 -0.30 -7.53 7.42
CA VAL A 77 -0.70 -7.20 6.06
C VAL A 77 -0.31 -5.77 5.70
N ALA A 78 0.06 -5.56 4.45
CA ALA A 78 0.20 -4.25 3.85
C ALA A 78 -0.83 -4.10 2.72
N ASP A 79 -1.51 -2.96 2.67
CA ASP A 79 -2.56 -2.68 1.71
C ASP A 79 -2.14 -1.54 0.77
N HIS A 80 -2.39 -1.74 -0.52
CA HIS A 80 -2.11 -0.76 -1.57
C HIS A 80 -3.34 -0.55 -2.45
N GLY A 81 -3.80 0.69 -2.53
CA GLY A 81 -4.88 1.09 -3.43
C GLY A 81 -4.31 1.83 -4.65
N LEU A 82 -4.05 1.08 -5.72
CA LEU A 82 -3.41 1.59 -6.92
C LEU A 82 -4.45 1.75 -8.04
N SER A 83 -4.58 2.96 -8.61
CA SER A 83 -5.45 3.18 -9.77
C SER A 83 -4.98 2.34 -10.97
N CYS A 84 -3.67 2.22 -11.15
CA CYS A 84 -3.03 1.32 -12.11
C CYS A 84 -1.54 1.14 -11.76
N LEU A 85 -0.98 0.00 -12.18
CA LEU A 85 0.45 -0.15 -12.39
C LEU A 85 0.70 0.11 -13.87
N ARG A 86 1.49 1.13 -14.20
CA ARG A 86 1.89 1.43 -15.57
C ARG A 86 3.38 1.24 -15.68
N GLY A 87 3.82 0.43 -16.62
CA GLY A 87 5.23 0.25 -16.90
C GLY A 87 5.87 1.56 -17.37
N GLY A 88 7.00 1.95 -16.76
CA GLY A 88 7.85 3.04 -17.23
C GLY A 88 7.36 4.46 -16.96
N ALA A 89 6.22 4.68 -16.35
CA ALA A 89 5.67 6.03 -16.15
C ALA A 89 6.06 6.69 -14.82
N ASP A 90 6.52 5.91 -13.84
CA ASP A 90 6.86 6.42 -12.51
C ASP A 90 7.92 5.53 -11.85
N GLU A 91 9.18 5.83 -12.17
CA GLU A 91 10.34 5.06 -11.71
C GLU A 91 10.47 5.06 -10.18
N VAL A 92 10.19 6.18 -9.54
CA VAL A 92 10.27 6.33 -8.07
C VAL A 92 9.21 5.48 -7.38
N ARG A 93 7.98 5.51 -7.88
CA ARG A 93 6.86 4.72 -7.35
C ARG A 93 7.14 3.22 -7.49
N GLU A 94 7.56 2.77 -8.66
CA GLU A 94 7.90 1.37 -8.88
C GLU A 94 9.06 0.93 -7.97
N GLN A 95 10.10 1.75 -7.86
CA GLN A 95 11.23 1.48 -6.97
C GLN A 95 10.81 1.34 -5.50
N LEU A 96 9.91 2.21 -5.03
CA LEU A 96 9.38 2.13 -3.67
C LEU A 96 8.51 0.89 -3.46
N LEU A 97 7.67 0.54 -4.43
CA LEU A 97 6.83 -0.66 -4.35
C LEU A 97 7.65 -1.95 -4.36
N LEU A 98 8.70 -2.02 -5.18
CA LEU A 98 9.63 -3.16 -5.20
C LEU A 98 10.36 -3.28 -3.86
N PHE A 99 10.89 -2.18 -3.33
CA PHE A 99 11.52 -2.14 -2.02
C PHE A 99 10.57 -2.61 -0.90
N LEU A 100 9.34 -2.11 -0.90
CA LEU A 100 8.33 -2.50 0.09
C LEU A 100 7.95 -3.99 -0.05
N GLY A 101 7.82 -4.50 -1.28
CA GLY A 101 7.55 -5.91 -1.52
C GLY A 101 8.65 -6.82 -0.95
N GLU A 102 9.94 -6.44 -1.11
CA GLU A 102 11.06 -7.12 -0.47
C GLU A 102 10.97 -7.07 1.07
N GLU A 103 10.66 -5.91 1.64
CA GLU A 103 10.50 -5.75 3.08
C GLU A 103 9.33 -6.59 3.62
N TYR A 104 8.20 -6.65 2.90
CA TYR A 104 7.07 -7.50 3.29
C TYR A 104 7.44 -8.98 3.25
N ARG A 105 8.16 -9.42 2.22
CA ARG A 105 8.66 -10.81 2.14
C ARG A 105 9.58 -11.15 3.32
N ARG A 106 10.58 -10.31 3.61
CA ARG A 106 11.51 -10.51 4.72
C ARG A 106 10.81 -10.60 6.07
N ARG A 107 9.70 -9.89 6.22
CA ARG A 107 8.90 -9.80 7.44
C ARG A 107 7.76 -10.82 7.50
N GLY A 108 7.57 -11.65 6.47
CA GLY A 108 6.48 -12.61 6.39
C GLY A 108 5.09 -11.98 6.27
N MET A 109 5.02 -10.73 5.84
CA MET A 109 3.78 -9.99 5.65
C MET A 109 3.12 -10.33 4.32
N VAL A 110 1.80 -10.12 4.25
CA VAL A 110 1.01 -10.24 3.01
C VAL A 110 0.92 -8.88 2.33
N MET A 111 1.17 -8.85 1.02
CA MET A 111 0.99 -7.66 0.17
C MET A 111 -0.37 -7.72 -0.51
N GLN A 112 -1.26 -6.80 -0.20
CA GLN A 112 -2.58 -6.66 -0.82
C GLN A 112 -2.54 -5.56 -1.87
N LEU A 113 -2.97 -5.88 -3.08
CA LEU A 113 -3.03 -4.94 -4.20
C LEU A 113 -4.47 -4.75 -4.64
N HIS A 114 -5.07 -3.61 -4.30
CA HIS A 114 -6.36 -3.17 -4.83
C HIS A 114 -6.11 -2.39 -6.12
N LEU A 115 -6.54 -2.96 -7.24
CA LEU A 115 -6.26 -2.44 -8.58
C LEU A 115 -7.53 -1.98 -9.27
N GLY A 116 -7.47 -0.83 -9.94
CA GLY A 116 -8.49 -0.38 -10.87
C GLY A 116 -9.60 0.54 -10.35
N PRO A 117 -9.62 1.06 -9.11
CA PRO A 117 -10.63 2.06 -8.73
C PRO A 117 -10.37 3.39 -9.45
N ILE A 118 -11.43 3.97 -10.02
CA ILE A 118 -11.43 5.37 -10.43
C ILE A 118 -12.02 6.18 -9.28
N ARG A 119 -11.16 6.92 -8.59
CA ARG A 119 -11.52 7.66 -7.40
C ARG A 119 -12.28 8.94 -7.69
N ASP A 120 -13.13 9.34 -6.73
CA ASP A 120 -13.74 10.67 -6.64
C ASP A 120 -14.45 11.14 -7.92
N GLN A 121 -15.20 10.24 -8.58
CA GLN A 121 -15.84 10.52 -9.88
C GLN A 121 -16.95 11.56 -9.85
N SER A 122 -17.54 11.82 -8.68
CA SER A 122 -18.61 12.81 -8.53
C SER A 122 -18.07 14.09 -7.90
N PRO A 123 -17.90 15.20 -8.67
CA PRO A 123 -17.47 16.49 -8.11
C PRO A 123 -18.37 16.95 -6.96
N ARG A 124 -19.67 16.74 -7.08
CA ARG A 124 -20.65 17.11 -6.05
C ARG A 124 -20.41 16.35 -4.73
N LEU A 125 -20.10 15.04 -4.77
CA LEU A 125 -19.78 14.29 -3.58
C LEU A 125 -18.44 14.73 -2.99
N LEU A 126 -17.45 14.95 -3.85
CA LEU A 126 -16.13 15.43 -3.42
C LEU A 126 -16.21 16.78 -2.69
N GLU A 127 -17.02 17.72 -3.20
CA GLU A 127 -17.23 19.03 -2.56
C GLU A 127 -18.02 18.96 -1.25
N THR A 128 -19.00 18.04 -1.16
CA THR A 128 -19.91 17.99 0.00
C THR A 128 -19.41 17.12 1.13
N VAL A 129 -18.73 16.02 0.80
CA VAL A 129 -18.37 14.95 1.77
C VAL A 129 -16.85 14.74 1.84
N GLY A 130 -16.11 15.12 0.80
CA GLY A 130 -14.66 14.94 0.72
C GLY A 130 -14.23 13.65 0.03
N HIS A 131 -12.92 13.38 0.09
CA HIS A 131 -12.32 12.18 -0.47
C HIS A 131 -12.74 10.91 0.29
N ASP A 132 -12.67 9.77 -0.41
CA ASP A 132 -13.00 8.44 0.14
C ASP A 132 -14.45 8.31 0.65
N ALA A 133 -15.38 9.07 0.08
CA ALA A 133 -16.79 9.08 0.44
C ALA A 133 -17.66 8.02 -0.28
N GLY A 134 -17.03 7.05 -0.96
CA GLY A 134 -17.74 5.99 -1.68
C GLY A 134 -18.23 6.36 -3.07
N GLY A 135 -17.76 7.48 -3.64
CA GLY A 135 -18.09 7.94 -5.00
C GLY A 135 -17.19 7.35 -6.10
N ASP A 136 -16.61 6.19 -5.88
CA ASP A 136 -15.68 5.54 -6.80
C ASP A 136 -16.41 4.74 -7.88
N SER A 137 -15.77 4.59 -9.02
CA SER A 137 -16.24 3.74 -10.13
C SER A 137 -15.25 2.63 -10.43
N VAL A 138 -15.75 1.55 -11.02
CA VAL A 138 -14.91 0.50 -11.59
C VAL A 138 -14.20 1.08 -12.81
N GLY A 139 -12.87 1.11 -12.77
CA GLY A 139 -12.05 1.59 -13.86
C GLY A 139 -11.85 0.56 -14.98
N ALA A 140 -11.39 1.07 -16.10
CA ALA A 140 -10.66 0.24 -17.02
C ALA A 140 -9.33 -0.13 -16.32
N THR A 141 -9.04 -1.30 -16.33
CA THR A 141 -8.06 -2.17 -15.77
C THR A 141 -6.65 -1.62 -15.63
N SER A 142 -5.98 -2.13 -14.65
CA SER A 142 -4.51 -2.21 -14.63
C SER A 142 -4.00 -2.69 -15.98
N ASP A 143 -2.83 -2.25 -16.39
CA ASP A 143 -2.10 -2.89 -17.47
C ASP A 143 -1.63 -4.28 -16.97
N PRO A 144 -2.21 -5.40 -17.46
CA PRO A 144 -1.84 -6.72 -16.96
C PRO A 144 -0.37 -7.06 -17.23
N ALA A 145 0.21 -6.53 -18.29
CA ALA A 145 1.62 -6.72 -18.60
C ALA A 145 2.50 -5.99 -17.56
N ALA A 146 2.15 -4.77 -17.19
CA ALA A 146 2.87 -4.03 -16.16
C ALA A 146 2.78 -4.74 -14.79
N LEU A 147 1.61 -5.28 -14.42
CA LEU A 147 1.45 -6.07 -13.20
C LEU A 147 2.32 -7.33 -13.24
N GLY A 148 2.30 -8.08 -14.35
CA GLY A 148 3.14 -9.26 -14.54
C GLY A 148 4.64 -8.93 -14.45
N HIS A 149 5.09 -7.83 -15.07
CA HIS A 149 6.46 -7.36 -14.96
C HIS A 149 6.85 -6.99 -13.52
N PHE A 150 5.96 -6.32 -12.80
CA PHE A 150 6.18 -5.97 -11.39
C PHE A 150 6.36 -7.22 -10.52
N LEU A 151 5.47 -8.21 -10.66
CA LEU A 151 5.56 -9.47 -9.92
C LEU A 151 6.84 -10.24 -10.28
N ALA A 152 7.20 -10.30 -11.57
CA ALA A 152 8.44 -10.94 -12.03
C ALA A 152 9.70 -10.24 -11.49
N LYS A 153 9.71 -8.91 -11.38
CA LYS A 153 10.81 -8.17 -10.75
C LYS A 153 10.95 -8.52 -9.26
N LEU A 154 9.83 -8.61 -8.53
CA LEU A 154 9.85 -9.03 -7.13
C LEU A 154 10.38 -10.46 -6.99
N GLU A 155 9.91 -11.39 -7.84
CA GLU A 155 10.36 -12.78 -7.82
C GLU A 155 11.88 -12.88 -8.07
N SER A 156 12.36 -12.17 -9.09
CA SER A 156 13.79 -12.16 -9.47
C SER A 156 14.67 -11.47 -8.41
N GLY A 157 14.13 -10.53 -7.66
CA GLY A 157 14.82 -9.78 -6.61
C GLY A 157 15.02 -10.53 -5.30
N GLY A 158 14.57 -11.79 -5.20
CA GLY A 158 14.73 -12.61 -4.00
C GLY A 158 13.47 -13.36 -3.57
N GLY A 159 12.42 -13.29 -4.35
CA GLY A 159 11.15 -13.96 -4.17
C GLY A 159 9.98 -13.01 -3.86
N LEU A 160 8.78 -13.51 -4.12
CA LEU A 160 7.54 -12.79 -3.85
C LEU A 160 7.16 -12.86 -2.36
N PRO A 161 6.61 -11.79 -1.77
CA PRO A 161 5.78 -11.94 -0.59
C PRO A 161 4.53 -12.75 -0.96
N ARG A 162 3.74 -13.16 0.02
CA ARG A 162 2.38 -13.62 -0.27
C ARG A 162 1.58 -12.42 -0.80
N VAL A 163 1.02 -12.54 -2.00
CA VAL A 163 0.29 -11.46 -2.68
C VAL A 163 -1.19 -11.79 -2.75
N ILE A 164 -2.05 -10.81 -2.47
CA ILE A 164 -3.48 -10.88 -2.75
C ILE A 164 -3.82 -9.82 -3.79
N LEU A 165 -4.34 -10.25 -4.93
CA LEU A 165 -4.80 -9.37 -6.00
C LEU A 165 -6.32 -9.17 -5.86
N TYR A 166 -6.73 -7.95 -5.52
CA TYR A 166 -8.14 -7.57 -5.49
C TYR A 166 -8.56 -7.04 -6.85
N ASN A 167 -9.34 -7.86 -7.56
CA ASN A 167 -9.89 -7.51 -8.87
C ASN A 167 -11.21 -6.78 -8.71
N LEU A 168 -11.26 -5.49 -9.03
CA LEU A 168 -12.48 -4.69 -9.01
C LEU A 168 -13.29 -4.81 -10.30
N ASN A 169 -12.66 -5.18 -11.43
CA ASN A 169 -13.33 -5.30 -12.72
C ASN A 169 -13.58 -6.78 -13.08
N PRO A 170 -14.83 -7.27 -13.06
CA PRO A 170 -15.12 -8.66 -13.38
C PRO A 170 -14.64 -9.11 -14.76
N ALA A 171 -14.51 -8.19 -15.72
CA ALA A 171 -13.99 -8.51 -17.06
C ALA A 171 -12.53 -9.00 -17.05
N GLU A 172 -11.78 -8.75 -15.98
CA GLU A 172 -10.38 -9.17 -15.82
C GLU A 172 -10.17 -10.41 -14.96
N SER A 173 -11.25 -11.03 -14.50
CA SER A 173 -11.14 -12.20 -13.61
C SER A 173 -10.28 -13.32 -14.22
N ALA A 174 -10.37 -13.57 -15.53
CA ALA A 174 -9.53 -14.55 -16.20
C ALA A 174 -8.04 -14.17 -16.19
N VAL A 175 -7.71 -12.88 -16.38
CA VAL A 175 -6.34 -12.38 -16.36
C VAL A 175 -5.73 -12.56 -14.97
N PHE A 176 -6.43 -12.11 -13.92
CA PHE A 176 -5.97 -12.24 -12.55
C PHE A 176 -5.83 -13.69 -12.09
N SER A 177 -6.78 -14.58 -12.52
CA SER A 177 -6.72 -16.00 -12.21
C SER A 177 -5.49 -16.67 -12.83
N THR A 178 -5.16 -16.34 -14.09
CA THR A 178 -3.97 -16.89 -14.76
C THR A 178 -2.68 -16.37 -14.13
N MET A 179 -2.62 -15.09 -13.72
CA MET A 179 -1.49 -14.56 -12.96
C MET A 179 -1.28 -15.29 -11.65
N ALA A 180 -2.35 -15.49 -10.87
CA ALA A 180 -2.26 -16.16 -9.57
C ALA A 180 -1.78 -17.63 -9.65
N VAL A 181 -1.85 -18.24 -10.83
CA VAL A 181 -1.31 -19.58 -11.07
C VAL A 181 0.17 -19.54 -11.49
N ASN A 182 0.60 -18.45 -12.13
CA ASN A 182 1.97 -18.33 -12.64
C ASN A 182 2.97 -17.88 -11.58
N PHE A 183 2.51 -17.21 -10.56
CA PHE A 183 3.30 -16.69 -9.44
C PHE A 183 2.88 -17.31 -8.11
#